data_68af6dd553790d0bd0ac1586562c581e
#
_entry.id   68af6dd553790d0bd0ac1586562c581e
#
_cell.length_a   1.000
_cell.length_b   1.000
_cell.length_c   1.000
_cell.angle_alpha   90.00
_cell.angle_beta   90.00
_cell.angle_gamma   90.00
#
_symmetry.space_group_name_H-M   'P 1'
#
loop_
_entity.id
_entity.type
_entity.pdbx_description
1 polymer ?
#
loop_
_entity_poly.entity_id
_entity_poly.type
_entity_poly.pdbx_seq_one_letter_code
_entity_poly.pdbx_strand_id
1 'polypeptide(L)' 'MAYYVYIIYSPSQDIYYKGSTENPLQRLSAHNAGDSQYTRGKGPWQMIYLEENPSKT' A
#
# COMPACT_ATOMS: atom_id res chain seq x y z
N MET A 1 16.51 1.87 9.99
CA MET A 1 15.13 2.34 9.92
C MET A 1 14.22 1.18 9.58
N ALA A 2 13.01 1.20 10.11
CA ALA A 2 12.08 0.09 9.88
C ALA A 2 11.49 0.16 8.48
N TYR A 3 11.25 -1.01 7.93
CA TYR A 3 10.57 -1.17 6.66
C TYR A 3 9.29 -1.92 6.90
N TYR A 4 8.25 -1.56 6.16
CA TYR A 4 6.96 -2.20 6.30
C TYR A 4 6.58 -2.86 4.98
N VAL A 5 6.17 -4.12 5.07
CA VAL A 5 5.53 -4.81 3.93
C VAL A 5 4.03 -4.69 4.15
N TYR A 6 3.31 -4.30 3.11
CA TYR A 6 1.88 -4.09 3.23
C TYR A 6 1.16 -4.70 2.05
N ILE A 7 -0.10 -5.03 2.29
CA ILE A 7 -1.00 -5.45 1.23
C ILE A 7 -2.24 -4.58 1.32
N ILE A 8 -2.59 -3.97 0.21
CA ILE A 8 -3.82 -3.18 0.12
C ILE A 8 -4.78 -3.87 -0.84
N TYR A 9 -6.06 -3.64 -0.60
CA TYR A 9 -7.12 -4.30 -1.35
C TYR A 9 -8.09 -3.27 -1.87
N SER A 10 -8.49 -3.42 -3.12
CA SER A 10 -9.50 -2.57 -3.75
C SER A 10 -10.79 -3.35 -3.88
N PRO A 11 -11.78 -3.07 -3.02
CA PRO A 11 -13.06 -3.81 -3.13
C PRO A 11 -13.81 -3.53 -4.43
N SER A 12 -13.65 -2.34 -5.00
CA SER A 12 -14.34 -2.03 -6.25
C SER A 12 -13.80 -2.81 -7.42
N GLN A 13 -12.52 -3.18 -7.40
CA GLN A 13 -11.88 -3.91 -8.47
C GLN A 13 -11.57 -5.35 -8.10
N ASP A 14 -11.71 -5.69 -6.81
CA ASP A 14 -11.41 -7.03 -6.29
C ASP A 14 -9.97 -7.44 -6.62
N ILE A 15 -9.03 -6.55 -6.38
CA ILE A 15 -7.61 -6.81 -6.64
C ILE A 15 -6.78 -6.41 -5.42
N TYR A 16 -5.59 -7.01 -5.35
CA TYR A 16 -4.63 -6.78 -4.28
C TYR A 16 -3.36 -6.18 -4.82
N TYR A 17 -2.72 -5.37 -4.01
CA TYR A 17 -1.42 -4.81 -4.35
C TYR A 17 -0.50 -4.94 -3.14
N LYS A 18 0.69 -5.51 -3.35
CA LYS A 18 1.68 -5.70 -2.30
C LYS A 18 2.86 -4.77 -2.56
N GLY A 19 3.32 -4.11 -1.51
CA GLY A 19 4.44 -3.22 -1.62
C GLY A 19 5.23 -3.15 -0.33
N SER A 20 6.28 -2.34 -0.32
CA SER A 20 7.06 -2.07 0.87
C SER A 20 7.40 -0.60 0.95
N THR A 21 7.50 -0.08 2.19
CA THR A 21 7.73 1.35 2.39
C THR A 21 8.17 1.59 3.82
N GLU A 22 8.83 2.74 4.03
CA GLU A 22 9.15 3.20 5.37
C GLU A 22 7.97 3.94 6.01
N ASN A 23 7.01 4.39 5.20
CA ASN A 23 5.86 5.16 5.67
C ASN A 23 4.57 4.58 5.12
N PRO A 24 4.03 3.53 5.77
CA PRO A 24 2.86 2.84 5.21
C PRO A 24 1.61 3.71 5.11
N LEU A 25 1.37 4.57 6.11
CA LEU A 25 0.18 5.42 6.05
C LEU A 25 0.28 6.45 4.93
N GLN A 26 1.45 7.02 4.76
CA GLN A 26 1.66 7.97 3.68
C GLN A 26 1.52 7.29 2.32
N ARG A 27 2.01 6.06 2.22
CA ARG A 27 1.94 5.32 0.97
C ARG A 27 0.50 4.97 0.62
N LEU A 28 -0.29 4.55 1.62
CA LEU A 28 -1.69 4.27 1.39
C LEU A 28 -2.42 5.53 0.92
N SER A 29 -2.15 6.66 1.54
CA SER A 29 -2.74 7.92 1.16
C SER A 29 -2.38 8.27 -0.30
N ALA A 30 -1.12 8.04 -0.68
CA ALA A 30 -0.69 8.30 -2.04
C ALA A 30 -1.42 7.42 -3.05
N HIS A 31 -1.62 6.14 -2.72
CA HIS A 31 -2.37 5.24 -3.60
C HIS A 31 -3.81 5.73 -3.77
N ASN A 32 -4.45 6.15 -2.69
CA ASN A 32 -5.83 6.62 -2.75
C ASN A 32 -5.95 7.95 -3.47
N ALA A 33 -4.89 8.76 -3.43
CA ALA A 33 -4.87 10.05 -4.13
C ALA A 33 -4.56 9.91 -5.62
N GLY A 34 -4.20 8.70 -6.06
CA GLY A 34 -3.89 8.48 -7.46
C GLY A 34 -2.46 8.83 -7.86
N ASP A 35 -1.56 8.92 -6.88
CA ASP A 35 -0.17 9.24 -7.15
C ASP A 35 0.59 8.09 -7.79
N SER A 36 0.15 6.87 -7.57
CA SER A 36 0.78 5.70 -8.18
C SER A 36 0.04 5.35 -9.47
N GLN A 37 0.80 5.23 -10.54
CA GLN A 37 0.18 4.95 -11.84
C GLN A 37 -0.57 3.62 -11.83
N TYR A 38 0.00 2.63 -11.16
CA TYR A 38 -0.62 1.30 -11.12
C TYR A 38 -1.96 1.30 -10.38
N THR A 39 -2.04 2.05 -9.28
CA THR A 39 -3.24 2.03 -8.43
C THR A 39 -4.21 3.17 -8.73
N ARG A 40 -3.84 4.05 -9.67
CA ARG A 40 -4.69 5.18 -10.02
C ARG A 40 -6.01 4.69 -10.60
N GLY A 41 -7.10 5.28 -10.11
CA GLY A 41 -8.43 4.95 -10.61
C GLY A 41 -8.96 3.62 -10.14
N LYS A 42 -8.23 2.90 -9.30
CA LYS A 42 -8.64 1.59 -8.79
C LYS A 42 -9.03 1.63 -7.32
N GLY A 43 -8.97 2.83 -6.73
CA GLY A 43 -9.34 3.00 -5.33
C GLY A 43 -10.83 2.98 -5.10
N PRO A 44 -11.28 3.13 -3.86
CA PRO A 44 -10.40 3.32 -2.71
C PRO A 44 -9.68 2.04 -2.31
N TRP A 45 -8.51 2.21 -1.71
CA TRP A 45 -7.70 1.09 -1.26
C TRP A 45 -7.78 0.95 0.25
N GLN A 46 -7.82 -0.28 0.73
CA GLN A 46 -7.81 -0.59 2.16
C GLN A 46 -6.56 -1.38 2.48
N MET A 47 -5.89 -1.00 3.58
CA MET A 47 -4.73 -1.75 4.03
C MET A 47 -5.22 -2.93 4.85
N ILE A 48 -4.98 -4.14 4.35
CA ILE A 48 -5.46 -5.35 5.00
C ILE A 48 -4.35 -6.15 5.66
N TYR A 49 -3.09 -5.78 5.42
CA TYR A 49 -1.96 -6.48 6.01
C TYR A 49 -0.80 -5.49 6.16
N LEU A 50 -0.13 -5.57 7.30
CA LEU A 50 1.03 -4.73 7.56
C LEU A 50 2.01 -5.52 8.42
N GLU A 51 3.25 -5.61 7.97
CA GLU A 51 4.30 -6.29 8.70
C GLU A 51 5.51 -5.38 8.80
N GLU A 52 6.03 -5.22 10.00
CA GLU A 52 7.22 -4.40 10.21
C GLU A 52 8.47 -5.26 10.21
N ASN A 53 9.47 -4.81 9.47
CA ASN A 53 10.79 -5.45 9.44
C ASN A 53 11.83 -4.44 9.91
N PRO A 54 12.82 -4.88 10.73
CA PRO A 54 13.79 -3.93 11.29
C PRO A 54 14.69 -3.32 10.23
N SER A 55 14.91 -4.00 9.12
CA SER A 55 15.74 -3.47 8.05
C SER A 55 15.30 -4.04 6.73
N LYS A 56 15.61 -3.29 5.70
CA LYS A 56 15.38 -3.76 4.34
C LYS A 56 16.51 -4.70 3.95
N THR A 57 16.17 -5.85 3.50
CA THR A 57 17.15 -6.80 2.98
C THR A 57 16.68 -7.41 1.69
#